data_727dcce971fae87742c2e79eb911b4bb
#
_entry.id   727dcce971fae87742c2e79eb911b4bb
#
_cell.length_a   1.000
_cell.length_b   1.000
_cell.length_c   1.000
_cell.angle_alpha   90.00
_cell.angle_beta   90.00
_cell.angle_gamma   90.00
#
_symmetry.space_group_name_H-M   'P 1'
#
loop_
_entity.id
_entity.type
_entity.pdbx_description
1 polymer ?
#
loop_
_entity_poly.entity_id
_entity_poly.type
_entity_poly.pdbx_seq_one_letter_code
_entity_poly.pdbx_strand_id
1 'polypeptide(L)'
;MGDYKMVTEVNVNKCTINDLFVQYVENRLYVNRKYQRKLVWNIYDKKLLIDSIIRGVPLPTLLLSEYKENGKTYIEIADGMQRTEAIISFLLGEFPVKYDDKECYFCPDDYAETFNLVRDGKIKKRDGVNYLPRNICIDFYKSEIPVIITGKDEEAIELIFSRINSTGRKISSQDLRQSRAVGDFPDLVRRIACRIRGDYTYTDRICLGDMKKISVGDVGHGYGVDIDTVFWRKHDLVTNPGMKESKDEEIIESLLATILLPDTFRKSKDSLDALYDANSQLGKLIEDNVLKLGKDDLENKFVAVFDQISNIFNAVDSNFSDWIFDGQKTIKNKDICFSILFCALYRLTDESYTIDNYENVALAIKNARNTFDTVVTSAKVDYSEISTQTENLYCLLKDKLIKQITVNEVSEIEREIDRRLKYSSIERQMTEFKIAVSDHKANRLSPHCMERIEETLVAMANVEDPTEMGMIVIGIADNKDAYDAWKSVYHKNAILVEQHYVTGIADEAMKLYGSVDQYFRSVAQSIRDSKMSEDLKSFVLQHMEVVNFHGKEVLVLYSFREGESLFNGTKWIRESNATVEAR
;
A
#
# COMPACT_ATOMS: atom_id res chain seq x y z
N MET A 1 37.15 6.55 -8.06
CA MET A 1 37.49 5.22 -7.52
C MET A 1 37.03 5.25 -6.09
N GLY A 2 35.80 4.77 -5.83
CA GLY A 2 35.26 4.69 -4.48
C GLY A 2 35.95 3.54 -3.74
N ASP A 3 36.29 3.78 -2.49
CA ASP A 3 36.86 2.78 -1.60
C ASP A 3 35.94 1.56 -1.49
N TYR A 4 36.31 0.48 -2.16
CA TYR A 4 35.66 -0.82 -1.96
C TYR A 4 36.03 -1.31 -0.55
N LYS A 5 35.18 -1.13 0.42
CA LYS A 5 35.25 -1.85 1.68
C LYS A 5 35.13 -3.34 1.36
N MET A 6 36.25 -4.07 1.44
CA MET A 6 36.24 -5.51 1.27
C MET A 6 35.33 -6.17 2.28
N VAL A 7 34.47 -7.07 1.79
CA VAL A 7 33.64 -7.96 2.61
C VAL A 7 34.57 -8.93 3.32
N THR A 8 34.91 -8.67 4.56
CA THR A 8 36.06 -9.33 5.23
C THR A 8 35.75 -10.69 5.80
N GLU A 9 34.50 -11.14 5.97
CA GLU A 9 34.23 -12.53 6.36
C GLU A 9 32.83 -12.95 5.94
N VAL A 10 32.72 -13.93 5.05
CA VAL A 10 31.48 -14.64 4.73
C VAL A 10 31.56 -16.00 5.42
N ASN A 11 30.89 -16.17 6.52
CA ASN A 11 30.80 -17.46 7.20
C ASN A 11 29.61 -18.25 6.62
N VAL A 12 29.93 -19.39 5.99
CA VAL A 12 28.92 -20.35 5.59
C VAL A 12 28.60 -21.22 6.79
N ASN A 13 27.42 -21.08 7.31
CA ASN A 13 26.90 -21.86 8.41
C ASN A 13 25.97 -22.95 7.91
N LYS A 14 25.58 -23.86 8.78
CA LYS A 14 24.53 -24.85 8.54
C LYS A 14 23.32 -24.52 9.39
N CYS A 15 22.16 -24.58 8.79
CA CYS A 15 20.87 -24.41 9.45
C CYS A 15 20.03 -25.65 9.14
N THR A 16 19.44 -26.28 10.15
CA THR A 16 18.53 -27.37 9.88
C THR A 16 17.18 -26.88 9.41
N ILE A 17 16.43 -27.74 8.73
CA ILE A 17 15.02 -27.45 8.39
C ILE A 17 14.21 -27.14 9.65
N ASN A 18 14.52 -27.84 10.75
CA ASN A 18 13.95 -27.57 12.07
C ASN A 18 14.17 -26.11 12.51
N ASP A 19 15.41 -25.62 12.42
CA ASP A 19 15.73 -24.25 12.86
C ASP A 19 14.95 -23.21 12.04
N LEU A 20 14.85 -23.40 10.73
CA LEU A 20 14.04 -22.53 9.88
C LEU A 20 12.55 -22.60 10.24
N PHE A 21 12.04 -23.80 10.54
CA PHE A 21 10.65 -23.97 10.89
C PHE A 21 10.30 -23.34 12.24
N VAL A 22 11.17 -23.45 13.24
CA VAL A 22 11.02 -22.78 14.55
C VAL A 22 10.94 -21.26 14.35
N GLN A 23 11.87 -20.68 13.56
CA GLN A 23 11.83 -19.24 13.25
C GLN A 23 10.53 -18.83 12.55
N TYR A 24 10.00 -19.66 11.67
CA TYR A 24 8.71 -19.42 11.02
C TYR A 24 7.54 -19.44 12.01
N VAL A 25 7.46 -20.47 12.88
CA VAL A 25 6.39 -20.61 13.87
C VAL A 25 6.39 -19.45 14.87
N GLU A 26 7.58 -18.95 15.23
CA GLU A 26 7.76 -17.80 16.10
C GLU A 26 7.57 -16.44 15.41
N ASN A 27 7.16 -16.42 14.12
CA ASN A 27 7.02 -15.21 13.31
C ASN A 27 8.30 -14.36 13.27
N ARG A 28 9.47 -15.01 13.15
CA ARG A 28 10.77 -14.33 13.07
C ARG A 28 11.39 -14.35 11.68
N LEU A 29 10.80 -15.06 10.71
CA LEU A 29 11.22 -15.03 9.31
C LEU A 29 10.50 -13.93 8.56
N TYR A 30 11.26 -13.00 8.01
CA TYR A 30 10.76 -11.84 7.28
C TYR A 30 11.29 -11.82 5.85
N VAL A 31 10.54 -11.13 5.01
CA VAL A 31 10.86 -10.87 3.61
C VAL A 31 10.81 -9.37 3.39
N ASN A 32 11.85 -8.81 2.76
CA ASN A 32 11.87 -7.40 2.38
C ASN A 32 11.38 -7.25 0.94
N ARG A 33 10.26 -6.58 0.78
CA ARG A 33 9.57 -6.42 -0.50
C ARG A 33 10.22 -5.39 -1.43
N LYS A 34 11.17 -4.62 -0.96
CA LYS A 34 11.93 -3.69 -1.81
C LYS A 34 12.72 -4.43 -2.88
N TYR A 35 13.30 -5.60 -2.53
CA TYR A 35 14.11 -6.38 -3.45
C TYR A 35 13.64 -7.84 -3.63
N GLN A 36 12.72 -8.32 -2.80
CA GLN A 36 12.15 -9.67 -2.95
C GLN A 36 10.83 -9.60 -3.73
N ARG A 37 10.82 -10.33 -4.86
CA ARG A 37 9.59 -10.48 -5.65
C ARG A 37 8.56 -11.37 -4.93
N LYS A 38 7.36 -11.46 -5.49
CA LYS A 38 6.29 -12.35 -5.05
C LYS A 38 6.72 -13.82 -5.10
N LEU A 39 5.96 -14.68 -4.40
CA LEU A 39 6.06 -16.12 -4.59
C LEU A 39 5.55 -16.46 -6.00
N VAL A 40 6.38 -17.16 -6.75
CA VAL A 40 6.10 -17.50 -8.17
C VAL A 40 6.29 -18.98 -8.49
N TRP A 41 6.79 -19.77 -7.53
CA TRP A 41 6.96 -21.20 -7.73
C TRP A 41 5.61 -21.90 -7.81
N ASN A 42 5.46 -22.74 -8.83
CA ASN A 42 4.31 -23.63 -8.93
C ASN A 42 4.52 -24.87 -8.06
N ILE A 43 3.50 -25.71 -7.96
CA ILE A 43 3.54 -26.92 -7.14
C ILE A 43 4.61 -27.93 -7.62
N TYR A 44 4.90 -27.96 -8.92
CA TYR A 44 5.92 -28.84 -9.49
C TYR A 44 7.32 -28.42 -9.02
N ASP A 45 7.64 -27.12 -9.07
CA ASP A 45 8.91 -26.59 -8.58
C ASP A 45 9.11 -26.91 -7.09
N LYS A 46 8.04 -26.76 -6.29
CA LYS A 46 8.06 -27.09 -4.86
C LYS A 46 8.30 -28.57 -4.60
N LYS A 47 7.57 -29.46 -5.28
CA LYS A 47 7.74 -30.92 -5.18
C LYS A 47 9.14 -31.36 -5.55
N LEU A 48 9.73 -30.77 -6.60
CA LEU A 48 11.09 -31.10 -7.06
C LEU A 48 12.14 -30.72 -6.00
N LEU A 49 11.98 -29.58 -5.32
CA LEU A 49 12.87 -29.21 -4.20
C LEU A 49 12.77 -30.22 -3.06
N ILE A 50 11.57 -30.58 -2.63
CA ILE A 50 11.37 -31.52 -1.52
C ILE A 50 11.92 -32.90 -1.86
N ASP A 51 11.69 -33.40 -3.08
CA ASP A 51 12.28 -34.64 -3.56
C ASP A 51 13.81 -34.59 -3.54
N SER A 52 14.40 -33.46 -3.93
CA SER A 52 15.86 -33.26 -3.88
C SER A 52 16.40 -33.34 -2.44
N ILE A 53 15.69 -32.75 -1.48
CA ILE A 53 16.08 -32.81 -0.06
C ILE A 53 15.99 -34.25 0.46
N ILE A 54 14.89 -34.95 0.19
CA ILE A 54 14.69 -36.35 0.62
C ILE A 54 15.78 -37.28 0.04
N ARG A 55 16.25 -37.00 -1.18
CA ARG A 55 17.31 -37.75 -1.84
C ARG A 55 18.73 -37.31 -1.45
N GLY A 56 18.88 -36.31 -0.59
CA GLY A 56 20.20 -35.79 -0.17
C GLY A 56 20.95 -35.03 -1.28
N VAL A 57 20.22 -34.47 -2.28
CA VAL A 57 20.83 -33.64 -3.31
C VAL A 57 21.21 -32.28 -2.69
N PRO A 58 22.48 -31.81 -2.88
CA PRO A 58 22.91 -30.53 -2.33
C PRO A 58 22.06 -29.37 -2.80
N LEU A 59 21.66 -28.50 -1.88
CA LEU A 59 20.87 -27.30 -2.15
C LEU A 59 21.79 -26.08 -2.33
N PRO A 60 21.38 -25.11 -3.17
CA PRO A 60 22.03 -23.81 -3.17
C PRO A 60 21.89 -23.11 -1.81
N THR A 61 22.92 -22.37 -1.43
CA THR A 61 22.99 -21.63 -0.16
C THR A 61 21.86 -20.62 -0.03
N LEU A 62 21.26 -20.50 1.17
CA LEU A 62 20.35 -19.40 1.52
C LEU A 62 21.18 -18.21 2.00
N LEU A 63 20.75 -17.01 1.66
CA LEU A 63 21.29 -15.76 2.21
C LEU A 63 20.29 -15.19 3.20
N LEU A 64 20.69 -15.11 4.46
CA LEU A 64 19.88 -14.62 5.58
C LEU A 64 20.57 -13.39 6.19
N SER A 65 19.79 -12.43 6.63
CA SER A 65 20.29 -11.29 7.40
C SER A 65 19.63 -11.26 8.78
N GLU A 66 20.45 -11.10 9.81
CA GLU A 66 19.96 -10.92 11.17
C GLU A 66 19.86 -9.43 11.51
N TYR A 67 18.72 -9.03 12.06
CA TYR A 67 18.55 -7.72 12.66
C TYR A 67 17.85 -7.83 14.03
N LYS A 68 18.10 -6.84 14.88
CA LYS A 68 17.52 -6.79 16.23
C LYS A 68 16.54 -5.64 16.33
N GLU A 69 15.35 -5.93 16.81
CA GLU A 69 14.32 -4.94 17.07
C GLU A 69 13.65 -5.27 18.41
N ASN A 70 13.51 -4.28 19.30
CA ASN A 70 12.91 -4.44 20.63
C ASN A 70 13.48 -5.61 21.46
N GLY A 71 14.79 -5.85 21.36
CA GLY A 71 15.49 -6.93 22.07
C GLY A 71 15.29 -8.35 21.52
N LYS A 72 14.54 -8.49 20.41
CA LYS A 72 14.33 -9.76 19.69
C LYS A 72 15.19 -9.79 18.43
N THR A 73 15.69 -10.97 18.08
CA THR A 73 16.39 -11.20 16.81
C THR A 73 15.39 -11.70 15.78
N TYR A 74 15.39 -11.07 14.63
CA TYR A 74 14.60 -11.42 13.45
C TYR A 74 15.55 -11.81 12.32
N ILE A 75 15.08 -12.64 11.42
CA ILE A 75 15.82 -13.12 10.26
C ILE A 75 15.11 -12.68 9.00
N GLU A 76 15.78 -11.86 8.20
CA GLU A 76 15.33 -11.47 6.87
C GLU A 76 15.94 -12.43 5.84
N ILE A 77 15.10 -12.99 4.98
CA ILE A 77 15.53 -13.87 3.90
C ILE A 77 15.96 -12.98 2.73
N ALA A 78 17.27 -12.80 2.52
CA ALA A 78 17.77 -12.01 1.42
C ALA A 78 17.83 -12.80 0.09
N ASP A 79 18.10 -14.12 0.13
CA ASP A 79 17.93 -15.02 -1.00
C ASP A 79 17.44 -16.39 -0.54
N GLY A 80 16.63 -17.04 -1.38
CA GLY A 80 16.07 -18.37 -1.12
C GLY A 80 14.65 -18.36 -0.59
N MET A 81 13.92 -17.24 -0.65
CA MET A 81 12.53 -17.14 -0.19
C MET A 81 11.63 -18.24 -0.77
N GLN A 82 11.68 -18.51 -2.08
CA GLN A 82 10.89 -19.55 -2.74
C GLN A 82 11.20 -20.94 -2.18
N ARG A 83 12.47 -21.22 -1.92
CA ARG A 83 12.94 -22.50 -1.34
C ARG A 83 12.47 -22.65 0.11
N THR A 84 12.66 -21.62 0.92
CA THR A 84 12.21 -21.60 2.32
C THR A 84 10.69 -21.77 2.40
N GLU A 85 9.94 -21.07 1.57
CA GLU A 85 8.48 -21.17 1.54
C GLU A 85 8.04 -22.58 1.11
N ALA A 86 8.67 -23.20 0.12
CA ALA A 86 8.33 -24.57 -0.30
C ALA A 86 8.58 -25.60 0.81
N ILE A 87 9.68 -25.47 1.56
CA ILE A 87 9.98 -26.33 2.73
C ILE A 87 8.90 -26.16 3.81
N ILE A 88 8.59 -24.92 4.17
CA ILE A 88 7.56 -24.61 5.18
C ILE A 88 6.19 -25.14 4.74
N SER A 89 5.78 -24.90 3.49
CA SER A 89 4.51 -25.40 2.94
C SER A 89 4.39 -26.92 3.00
N PHE A 90 5.48 -27.62 2.76
CA PHE A 90 5.49 -29.09 2.87
C PHE A 90 5.32 -29.55 4.31
N LEU A 91 6.02 -28.94 5.27
CA LEU A 91 5.87 -29.22 6.70
C LEU A 91 4.44 -28.91 7.22
N LEU A 92 3.79 -27.89 6.67
CA LEU A 92 2.40 -27.55 6.95
C LEU A 92 1.39 -28.51 6.27
N GLY A 93 1.87 -29.50 5.50
CA GLY A 93 1.02 -30.50 4.82
C GLY A 93 0.20 -29.92 3.68
N GLU A 94 0.65 -28.86 3.02
CA GLU A 94 -0.11 -28.20 1.95
C GLU A 94 -0.11 -29.01 0.65
N PHE A 95 0.95 -29.76 0.38
CA PHE A 95 1.07 -30.61 -0.81
C PHE A 95 1.82 -31.90 -0.51
N PRO A 96 1.54 -32.99 -1.26
CA PRO A 96 2.28 -34.24 -1.16
C PRO A 96 3.46 -34.27 -2.12
N VAL A 97 4.39 -35.18 -1.88
CA VAL A 97 5.47 -35.56 -2.79
C VAL A 97 5.38 -37.03 -3.15
N LYS A 98 5.97 -37.44 -4.28
CA LYS A 98 6.01 -38.83 -4.70
C LYS A 98 7.09 -39.59 -3.93
N TYR A 99 6.69 -40.63 -3.17
CA TYR A 99 7.57 -41.55 -2.47
C TYR A 99 7.03 -42.98 -2.65
N ASP A 100 7.86 -43.92 -3.08
CA ASP A 100 7.49 -45.31 -3.41
C ASP A 100 6.21 -45.38 -4.26
N ASP A 101 6.19 -44.64 -5.37
CA ASP A 101 5.06 -44.51 -6.31
C ASP A 101 3.74 -44.00 -5.73
N LYS A 102 3.74 -43.50 -4.50
CA LYS A 102 2.58 -42.92 -3.85
C LYS A 102 2.77 -41.42 -3.57
N GLU A 103 1.69 -40.67 -3.62
CA GLU A 103 1.67 -39.30 -3.13
C GLU A 103 1.62 -39.31 -1.61
N CYS A 104 2.67 -38.80 -0.94
CA CYS A 104 2.81 -38.82 0.51
C CYS A 104 2.97 -37.41 1.07
N TYR A 105 2.25 -37.11 2.14
CA TYR A 105 2.39 -35.88 2.90
C TYR A 105 3.45 -36.02 4.01
N PHE A 106 3.95 -34.90 4.52
CA PHE A 106 4.74 -34.89 5.73
C PHE A 106 3.85 -35.27 6.95
N CYS A 107 4.33 -36.14 7.82
CA CYS A 107 3.58 -36.54 9.02
C CYS A 107 3.78 -35.51 10.15
N PRO A 108 2.74 -34.74 10.53
CA PRO A 108 2.89 -33.67 11.52
C PRO A 108 3.01 -34.18 12.96
N ASP A 109 2.69 -35.45 13.22
CA ASP A 109 2.70 -36.03 14.59
C ASP A 109 4.11 -36.35 15.10
N ASP A 110 5.11 -36.37 14.21
CA ASP A 110 6.46 -36.81 14.53
C ASP A 110 7.33 -35.74 15.21
N TYR A 111 6.84 -34.48 15.27
CA TYR A 111 7.57 -33.35 15.84
C TYR A 111 6.72 -32.46 16.71
N ALA A 112 7.32 -31.93 17.79
CA ALA A 112 6.62 -31.12 18.78
C ALA A 112 6.02 -29.86 18.17
N GLU A 113 6.73 -29.19 17.27
CA GLU A 113 6.30 -27.94 16.64
C GLU A 113 5.09 -28.17 15.72
N THR A 114 5.17 -29.16 14.82
CA THR A 114 4.06 -29.49 13.91
C THR A 114 2.88 -30.11 14.68
N PHE A 115 3.14 -30.94 15.67
CA PHE A 115 2.11 -31.50 16.56
C PHE A 115 1.35 -30.40 17.32
N ASN A 116 2.06 -29.42 17.88
CA ASN A 116 1.42 -28.25 18.52
C ASN A 116 0.56 -27.46 17.55
N LEU A 117 1.00 -27.27 16.31
CA LEU A 117 0.21 -26.58 15.28
C LEU A 117 -1.04 -27.35 14.87
N VAL A 118 -1.00 -28.70 14.89
CA VAL A 118 -2.20 -29.54 14.70
C VAL A 118 -3.17 -29.37 15.87
N ARG A 119 -2.66 -29.44 17.11
CA ARG A 119 -3.47 -29.22 18.31
C ARG A 119 -4.12 -27.84 18.34
N ASP A 120 -3.41 -26.82 17.90
CA ASP A 120 -3.89 -25.44 17.84
C ASP A 120 -4.76 -25.15 16.60
N GLY A 121 -5.06 -26.18 15.78
CA GLY A 121 -5.92 -26.08 14.59
C GLY A 121 -5.30 -25.33 13.39
N LYS A 122 -4.01 -25.00 13.46
CA LYS A 122 -3.28 -24.31 12.39
C LYS A 122 -2.88 -25.25 11.25
N ILE A 123 -2.69 -26.52 11.53
CA ILE A 123 -2.47 -27.59 10.54
C ILE A 123 -3.62 -28.59 10.66
N LYS A 124 -4.26 -28.92 9.54
CA LYS A 124 -5.25 -30.02 9.51
C LYS A 124 -4.56 -31.32 9.15
N LYS A 125 -4.64 -32.30 10.06
CA LYS A 125 -4.31 -33.68 9.72
C LYS A 125 -5.32 -34.18 8.70
N ARG A 126 -4.83 -34.80 7.62
CA ARG A 126 -5.67 -35.30 6.52
C ARG A 126 -5.99 -36.76 6.73
N ASP A 127 -7.26 -37.13 6.61
CA ASP A 127 -7.70 -38.53 6.67
C ASP A 127 -7.64 -39.16 5.28
N GLY A 128 -7.33 -40.46 5.21
CA GLY A 128 -7.34 -41.22 3.96
C GLY A 128 -6.18 -40.91 3.00
N VAL A 129 -5.12 -40.23 3.45
CA VAL A 129 -3.92 -39.95 2.66
C VAL A 129 -2.73 -40.77 3.12
N ASN A 130 -1.70 -40.90 2.26
CA ASN A 130 -0.45 -41.50 2.69
C ASN A 130 0.45 -40.43 3.32
N TYR A 131 1.15 -40.82 4.35
CA TYR A 131 2.22 -40.02 4.96
C TYR A 131 3.59 -40.65 4.66
N LEU A 132 4.62 -39.83 4.62
CA LEU A 132 5.99 -40.33 4.54
C LEU A 132 6.32 -41.21 5.76
N PRO A 133 7.17 -42.24 5.57
CA PRO A 133 7.69 -43.03 6.70
C PRO A 133 8.35 -42.12 7.73
N ARG A 134 8.19 -42.48 9.00
CA ARG A 134 8.71 -41.69 10.13
C ARG A 134 10.19 -41.37 10.03
N ASN A 135 11.01 -42.36 9.64
CA ASN A 135 12.46 -42.13 9.46
C ASN A 135 12.75 -41.07 8.39
N ILE A 136 12.00 -41.07 7.28
CA ILE A 136 12.14 -40.07 6.21
C ILE A 136 11.71 -38.68 6.69
N CYS A 137 10.64 -38.58 7.47
CA CYS A 137 10.25 -37.31 8.09
C CYS A 137 11.33 -36.80 9.04
N ILE A 138 11.93 -37.67 9.86
CA ILE A 138 13.03 -37.32 10.77
C ILE A 138 14.25 -36.84 10.01
N ASP A 139 14.67 -37.56 8.99
CA ASP A 139 15.84 -37.21 8.18
C ASP A 139 15.62 -35.90 7.43
N PHE A 140 14.41 -35.69 6.87
CA PHE A 140 14.03 -34.42 6.23
C PHE A 140 14.12 -33.24 7.22
N TYR A 141 13.55 -33.38 8.40
CA TYR A 141 13.50 -32.31 9.41
C TYR A 141 14.90 -31.94 9.95
N LYS A 142 15.79 -32.93 10.03
CA LYS A 142 17.19 -32.76 10.44
C LYS A 142 18.12 -32.37 9.28
N SER A 143 17.63 -32.37 8.04
CA SER A 143 18.46 -32.02 6.89
C SER A 143 19.05 -30.62 7.04
N GLU A 144 20.37 -30.53 6.80
CA GLU A 144 21.12 -29.29 6.87
C GLU A 144 21.05 -28.53 5.55
N ILE A 145 20.74 -27.26 5.62
CA ILE A 145 20.76 -26.33 4.49
C ILE A 145 21.95 -25.39 4.67
N PRO A 146 22.81 -25.21 3.64
CA PRO A 146 23.88 -24.23 3.72
C PRO A 146 23.28 -22.82 3.76
N VAL A 147 23.72 -22.02 4.74
CA VAL A 147 23.25 -20.65 4.93
C VAL A 147 24.44 -19.70 5.07
N ILE A 148 24.30 -18.51 4.51
CA ILE A 148 25.16 -17.39 4.81
C ILE A 148 24.35 -16.44 5.68
N ILE A 149 24.84 -16.14 6.88
CA ILE A 149 24.21 -15.18 7.79
C ILE A 149 25.05 -13.91 7.78
N THR A 150 24.43 -12.78 7.51
CA THR A 150 25.06 -11.47 7.51
C THR A 150 24.35 -10.56 8.50
N GLY A 151 25.11 -9.80 9.29
CA GLY A 151 24.60 -8.70 10.12
C GLY A 151 24.83 -7.34 9.47
N LYS A 152 24.93 -7.27 8.14
CA LYS A 152 25.24 -6.05 7.40
C LYS A 152 24.03 -5.16 7.23
N ASP A 153 24.31 -3.87 6.91
CA ASP A 153 23.30 -2.90 6.55
C ASP A 153 22.55 -3.28 5.26
N GLU A 154 21.44 -2.67 5.05
CA GLU A 154 20.51 -2.93 3.94
C GLU A 154 21.21 -2.77 2.58
N GLU A 155 22.04 -1.73 2.41
CA GLU A 155 22.79 -1.46 1.16
C GLU A 155 23.78 -2.59 0.81
N ALA A 156 24.47 -3.15 1.80
CA ALA A 156 25.37 -4.27 1.58
C ALA A 156 24.63 -5.55 1.21
N ILE A 157 23.44 -5.78 1.79
CA ILE A 157 22.57 -6.92 1.47
C ILE A 157 22.05 -6.80 0.02
N GLU A 158 21.59 -5.64 -0.39
CA GLU A 158 21.13 -5.36 -1.76
C GLU A 158 22.24 -5.61 -2.78
N LEU A 159 23.46 -5.16 -2.50
CA LEU A 159 24.62 -5.40 -3.37
C LEU A 159 24.94 -6.89 -3.49
N ILE A 160 24.93 -7.64 -2.39
CA ILE A 160 25.18 -9.08 -2.38
C ILE A 160 24.06 -9.80 -3.15
N PHE A 161 22.79 -9.46 -2.90
CA PHE A 161 21.62 -9.99 -3.59
C PHE A 161 21.72 -9.78 -5.11
N SER A 162 22.03 -8.57 -5.56
CA SER A 162 22.14 -8.25 -6.97
C SER A 162 23.24 -9.05 -7.68
N ARG A 163 24.35 -9.33 -6.99
CA ARG A 163 25.48 -10.12 -7.53
C ARG A 163 25.17 -11.62 -7.57
N ILE A 164 24.56 -12.17 -6.53
CA ILE A 164 24.16 -13.59 -6.50
C ILE A 164 23.14 -13.89 -7.59
N ASN A 165 22.13 -13.04 -7.74
CA ASN A 165 21.08 -13.23 -8.73
C ASN A 165 21.52 -12.96 -10.18
N SER A 166 22.63 -12.25 -10.40
CA SER A 166 23.19 -12.06 -11.75
C SER A 166 23.70 -13.36 -12.39
N THR A 167 23.94 -14.39 -11.60
CA THR A 167 24.49 -15.69 -12.07
C THR A 167 23.45 -16.83 -12.05
N GLY A 168 22.23 -16.58 -11.54
CA GLY A 168 21.15 -17.57 -11.38
C GLY A 168 20.05 -17.52 -12.45
N ARG A 169 18.83 -17.91 -12.07
CA ARG A 169 17.63 -17.82 -12.93
C ARG A 169 17.42 -16.35 -13.31
N LYS A 170 17.28 -16.03 -14.60
CA LYS A 170 17.11 -14.65 -15.08
C LYS A 170 16.01 -13.95 -14.30
N ILE A 171 16.38 -12.98 -13.50
CA ILE A 171 15.46 -12.02 -12.91
C ILE A 171 14.90 -11.16 -14.04
N SER A 172 13.61 -10.79 -14.00
CA SER A 172 13.05 -9.88 -14.99
C SER A 172 13.78 -8.52 -14.93
N SER A 173 13.74 -7.77 -16.04
CA SER A 173 14.33 -6.42 -16.04
C SER A 173 13.68 -5.52 -14.99
N GLN A 174 12.38 -5.67 -14.77
CA GLN A 174 11.64 -4.89 -13.78
C GLN A 174 12.01 -5.25 -12.35
N ASP A 175 12.07 -6.54 -12.02
CA ASP A 175 12.52 -6.97 -10.68
C ASP A 175 13.95 -6.49 -10.39
N LEU A 176 14.80 -6.46 -11.42
CA LEU A 176 16.18 -5.97 -11.27
C LEU A 176 16.23 -4.45 -11.03
N ARG A 177 15.39 -3.65 -11.73
CA ARG A 177 15.25 -2.20 -11.49
C ARG A 177 14.79 -1.96 -10.06
N GLN A 178 13.68 -2.59 -9.68
CA GLN A 178 13.06 -2.44 -8.36
C GLN A 178 14.02 -2.81 -7.23
N SER A 179 14.84 -3.86 -7.39
CA SER A 179 15.79 -4.31 -6.37
C SER A 179 16.97 -3.37 -6.13
N ARG A 180 17.23 -2.42 -7.04
CA ARG A 180 18.35 -1.45 -6.96
C ARG A 180 17.90 -0.04 -6.67
N ALA A 181 16.60 0.17 -6.60
CA ALA A 181 16.03 1.49 -6.56
C ALA A 181 15.85 1.99 -5.13
N VAL A 182 16.27 3.22 -4.90
CA VAL A 182 16.02 3.97 -3.67
C VAL A 182 15.34 5.28 -4.08
N GLY A 183 14.13 5.55 -3.57
CA GLY A 183 13.41 6.78 -3.86
C GLY A 183 11.89 6.64 -3.76
N ASP A 184 11.20 7.75 -3.94
CA ASP A 184 9.73 7.81 -3.88
C ASP A 184 9.07 7.28 -5.15
N PHE A 185 9.70 7.44 -6.31
CA PHE A 185 9.16 6.92 -7.57
C PHE A 185 9.09 5.38 -7.61
N PRO A 186 10.15 4.62 -7.32
CA PRO A 186 10.07 3.16 -7.24
C PRO A 186 9.06 2.66 -6.21
N ASP A 187 8.96 3.31 -5.05
CA ASP A 187 7.98 2.98 -4.03
C ASP A 187 6.55 3.25 -4.53
N LEU A 188 6.31 4.36 -5.21
CA LEU A 188 5.03 4.70 -5.81
C LEU A 188 4.60 3.66 -6.86
N VAL A 189 5.51 3.24 -7.76
CA VAL A 189 5.24 2.18 -8.74
C VAL A 189 4.78 0.90 -8.03
N ARG A 190 5.53 0.48 -7.01
CA ARG A 190 5.21 -0.72 -6.22
C ARG A 190 3.85 -0.61 -5.51
N ARG A 191 3.57 0.53 -4.87
CA ARG A 191 2.32 0.77 -4.13
C ARG A 191 1.11 0.71 -5.06
N ILE A 192 1.17 1.39 -6.20
CA ILE A 192 0.10 1.36 -7.21
C ILE A 192 -0.10 -0.08 -7.72
N ALA A 193 0.98 -0.78 -8.06
CA ALA A 193 0.90 -2.16 -8.51
C ALA A 193 0.27 -3.10 -7.48
N CYS A 194 0.60 -2.93 -6.19
CA CYS A 194 0.00 -3.69 -5.10
C CYS A 194 -1.51 -3.44 -5.01
N ARG A 195 -1.95 -2.18 -5.06
CA ARG A 195 -3.39 -1.83 -4.99
C ARG A 195 -4.16 -2.42 -6.17
N ILE A 196 -3.65 -2.31 -7.39
CA ILE A 196 -4.32 -2.84 -8.59
C ILE A 196 -4.40 -4.37 -8.57
N ARG A 197 -3.43 -5.05 -7.93
CA ARG A 197 -3.46 -6.51 -7.75
C ARG A 197 -4.37 -6.96 -6.60
N GLY A 198 -4.84 -6.07 -5.76
CA GLY A 198 -5.56 -6.41 -4.53
C GLY A 198 -4.64 -6.85 -3.38
N ASP A 199 -3.37 -6.51 -3.45
CA ASP A 199 -2.40 -6.68 -2.38
C ASP A 199 -2.32 -5.38 -1.57
N TYR A 200 -2.97 -5.36 -0.42
CA TYR A 200 -3.10 -4.16 0.44
C TYR A 200 -1.96 -3.98 1.45
N THR A 201 -0.82 -4.65 1.26
CA THR A 201 0.31 -4.55 2.17
C THR A 201 1.25 -3.42 1.74
N TYR A 202 1.37 -2.40 2.57
CA TYR A 202 2.26 -1.25 2.32
C TYR A 202 3.60 -1.34 3.05
N THR A 203 3.79 -2.36 3.89
CA THR A 203 5.03 -2.54 4.66
C THR A 203 6.13 -3.15 3.80
N ASP A 204 7.34 -2.62 3.92
CA ASP A 204 8.50 -3.16 3.22
C ASP A 204 8.89 -4.55 3.73
N ARG A 205 8.75 -4.78 5.03
CA ARG A 205 9.05 -6.08 5.67
C ARG A 205 7.77 -6.75 6.13
N ILE A 206 7.55 -7.98 5.68
CA ILE A 206 6.42 -8.82 6.09
C ILE A 206 6.90 -10.21 6.51
N CYS A 207 6.15 -10.87 7.39
CA CYS A 207 6.40 -12.26 7.72
C CYS A 207 6.30 -13.16 6.49
N LEU A 208 7.16 -14.17 6.39
CA LEU A 208 7.13 -15.15 5.28
C LEU A 208 5.75 -15.81 5.15
N GLY A 209 5.05 -16.07 6.28
CA GLY A 209 3.71 -16.62 6.26
C GLY A 209 2.66 -15.74 5.59
N ASP A 210 2.86 -14.43 5.60
CA ASP A 210 1.95 -13.46 4.97
C ASP A 210 2.22 -13.28 3.47
N MET A 211 3.41 -13.67 2.98
CA MET A 211 3.74 -13.62 1.56
C MET A 211 2.76 -14.41 0.69
N LYS A 212 2.21 -15.52 1.19
CA LYS A 212 1.19 -16.30 0.48
C LYS A 212 -0.08 -15.51 0.26
N LYS A 213 -0.51 -14.72 1.23
CA LYS A 213 -1.76 -13.94 1.17
C LYS A 213 -1.74 -12.87 0.10
N ILE A 214 -0.55 -12.34 -0.20
CA ILE A 214 -0.33 -11.26 -1.16
C ILE A 214 0.29 -11.72 -2.48
N SER A 215 0.65 -12.99 -2.60
CA SER A 215 1.20 -13.55 -3.82
C SER A 215 0.09 -13.91 -4.80
N VAL A 216 0.39 -13.68 -6.07
CA VAL A 216 -0.53 -13.96 -7.18
C VAL A 216 -0.26 -15.35 -7.71
N GLY A 217 -1.29 -16.19 -7.78
CA GLY A 217 -1.16 -17.56 -8.28
C GLY A 217 -2.43 -18.09 -8.93
N ASP A 218 -2.29 -19.19 -9.68
CA ASP A 218 -3.43 -19.87 -10.27
C ASP A 218 -4.30 -20.51 -9.18
N VAL A 219 -5.59 -20.67 -9.45
CA VAL A 219 -6.53 -21.37 -8.57
C VAL A 219 -5.98 -22.75 -8.20
N GLY A 220 -5.86 -23.03 -6.89
CA GLY A 220 -5.32 -24.30 -6.38
C GLY A 220 -3.88 -24.26 -5.86
N HIS A 221 -3.15 -23.15 -6.03
CA HIS A 221 -1.79 -22.97 -5.49
C HIS A 221 -1.74 -22.46 -4.05
N GLY A 222 -2.90 -22.15 -3.45
CA GLY A 222 -2.97 -21.66 -2.06
C GLY A 222 -2.47 -20.23 -1.86
N TYR A 223 -2.32 -19.44 -2.93
CA TYR A 223 -1.98 -18.01 -2.86
C TYR A 223 -3.24 -17.17 -2.70
N GLY A 224 -3.10 -16.03 -2.00
CA GLY A 224 -4.26 -15.23 -1.59
C GLY A 224 -4.88 -14.40 -2.70
N VAL A 225 -4.14 -14.11 -3.77
CA VAL A 225 -4.62 -13.33 -4.92
C VAL A 225 -4.78 -14.25 -6.12
N ASP A 226 -6.02 -14.42 -6.57
CA ASP A 226 -6.31 -15.18 -7.79
C ASP A 226 -5.86 -14.36 -9.01
N ILE A 227 -4.92 -14.91 -9.78
CA ILE A 227 -4.32 -14.24 -10.94
C ILE A 227 -5.36 -13.85 -11.98
N ASP A 228 -6.42 -14.65 -12.17
CA ASP A 228 -7.42 -14.41 -13.21
C ASP A 228 -8.38 -13.27 -12.86
N THR A 229 -8.47 -12.89 -11.58
CA THR A 229 -9.28 -11.75 -11.10
C THR A 229 -8.54 -10.42 -11.13
N VAL A 230 -7.21 -10.44 -11.25
CA VAL A 230 -6.39 -9.23 -11.28
C VAL A 230 -6.70 -8.41 -12.54
N PHE A 231 -6.80 -7.09 -12.42
CA PHE A 231 -7.08 -6.14 -13.50
C PHE A 231 -6.37 -6.49 -14.82
N TRP A 232 -5.07 -6.72 -14.76
CA TRP A 232 -4.23 -7.00 -15.91
C TRP A 232 -4.62 -8.24 -16.71
N ARG A 233 -5.06 -9.27 -15.99
CA ARG A 233 -5.54 -10.53 -16.59
C ARG A 233 -6.97 -10.41 -17.05
N LYS A 234 -7.83 -9.79 -16.23
CA LYS A 234 -9.23 -9.55 -16.57
C LYS A 234 -9.38 -8.79 -17.90
N HIS A 235 -8.50 -7.82 -18.15
CA HIS A 235 -8.48 -7.00 -19.36
C HIS A 235 -7.56 -7.56 -20.47
N ASP A 236 -6.99 -8.74 -20.29
CA ASP A 236 -6.06 -9.43 -21.21
C ASP A 236 -4.87 -8.54 -21.65
N LEU A 237 -4.35 -7.73 -20.72
CA LEU A 237 -3.21 -6.84 -20.94
C LEU A 237 -1.87 -7.52 -20.66
N VAL A 238 -1.83 -8.40 -19.66
CA VAL A 238 -0.61 -9.10 -19.24
C VAL A 238 -0.89 -10.59 -19.14
N THR A 239 0.00 -11.42 -19.67
CA THR A 239 -0.09 -12.89 -19.59
C THR A 239 0.32 -13.41 -18.22
N ASN A 240 -0.02 -14.66 -17.86
CA ASN A 240 0.41 -15.28 -16.60
C ASN A 240 1.95 -15.28 -16.42
N PRO A 241 2.77 -15.63 -17.44
CA PRO A 241 4.22 -15.45 -17.33
C PRO A 241 4.63 -13.99 -17.10
N GLY A 242 3.99 -13.04 -17.80
CA GLY A 242 4.25 -11.62 -17.63
C GLY A 242 3.96 -11.11 -16.21
N MET A 243 2.88 -11.60 -15.57
CA MET A 243 2.58 -11.28 -14.17
C MET A 243 3.67 -11.79 -13.21
N LYS A 244 4.26 -12.96 -13.53
CA LYS A 244 5.39 -13.51 -12.76
C LYS A 244 6.70 -12.74 -12.97
N GLU A 245 6.81 -12.02 -14.07
CA GLU A 245 7.96 -11.18 -14.46
C GLU A 245 7.75 -9.70 -14.13
N SER A 246 6.73 -9.35 -13.33
CA SER A 246 6.38 -7.98 -12.94
C SER A 246 6.14 -7.03 -14.12
N LYS A 247 5.56 -7.54 -15.22
CA LYS A 247 5.22 -6.74 -16.39
C LYS A 247 4.16 -5.68 -16.10
N ASP A 248 3.28 -5.93 -15.14
CA ASP A 248 2.32 -4.98 -14.62
C ASP A 248 3.00 -3.74 -14.00
N GLU A 249 4.07 -3.93 -13.25
CA GLU A 249 4.87 -2.83 -12.69
C GLU A 249 5.57 -2.02 -13.79
N GLU A 250 6.11 -2.70 -14.83
CA GLU A 250 6.72 -2.00 -15.98
C GLU A 250 5.69 -1.15 -16.76
N ILE A 251 4.43 -1.58 -16.84
CA ILE A 251 3.38 -0.77 -17.47
C ILE A 251 3.07 0.45 -16.60
N ILE A 252 2.91 0.29 -15.29
CA ILE A 252 2.66 1.40 -14.35
C ILE A 252 3.80 2.41 -14.38
N GLU A 253 5.05 1.95 -14.32
CA GLU A 253 6.27 2.76 -14.44
C GLU A 253 6.23 3.61 -15.71
N SER A 254 5.91 2.98 -16.85
CA SER A 254 5.80 3.66 -18.14
C SER A 254 4.68 4.69 -18.18
N LEU A 255 3.51 4.39 -17.58
CA LEU A 255 2.39 5.33 -17.49
C LEU A 255 2.73 6.53 -16.62
N LEU A 256 3.30 6.30 -15.43
CA LEU A 256 3.75 7.36 -14.52
C LEU A 256 4.76 8.28 -15.22
N ALA A 257 5.78 7.69 -15.87
CA ALA A 257 6.80 8.47 -16.57
C ALA A 257 6.22 9.26 -17.75
N THR A 258 5.26 8.69 -18.49
CA THR A 258 4.59 9.39 -19.60
C THR A 258 3.80 10.60 -19.09
N ILE A 259 3.15 10.49 -17.94
CA ILE A 259 2.34 11.57 -17.37
C ILE A 259 3.22 12.62 -16.68
N LEU A 260 4.23 12.20 -15.93
CA LEU A 260 5.06 13.11 -15.13
C LEU A 260 6.16 13.79 -15.96
N LEU A 261 6.57 13.19 -17.08
CA LEU A 261 7.65 13.67 -17.95
C LEU A 261 7.22 13.68 -19.43
N PRO A 262 6.10 14.32 -19.81
CA PRO A 262 5.51 14.19 -21.15
C PRO A 262 6.45 14.65 -22.27
N ASP A 263 7.30 15.63 -22.03
CA ASP A 263 8.19 16.20 -23.02
C ASP A 263 9.54 15.49 -23.14
N THR A 264 9.94 14.76 -22.08
CA THR A 264 11.29 14.20 -21.96
C THR A 264 11.34 12.68 -21.98
N PHE A 265 10.33 12.00 -21.46
CA PHE A 265 10.29 10.54 -21.42
C PHE A 265 9.88 9.95 -22.77
N ARG A 266 10.64 8.97 -23.24
CA ARG A 266 10.32 8.12 -24.41
C ARG A 266 10.60 6.69 -24.02
N LYS A 267 9.59 5.81 -24.08
CA LYS A 267 9.67 4.42 -23.61
C LYS A 267 10.75 3.66 -24.38
N SER A 268 11.78 3.26 -23.70
CA SER A 268 12.83 2.34 -24.14
C SER A 268 13.38 1.61 -22.92
N LYS A 269 14.12 0.52 -23.12
CA LYS A 269 14.77 -0.16 -22.01
C LYS A 269 15.70 0.79 -21.24
N ASP A 270 16.51 1.56 -21.96
CA ASP A 270 17.49 2.47 -21.35
C ASP A 270 16.82 3.60 -20.56
N SER A 271 15.70 4.15 -21.07
CA SER A 271 14.96 5.19 -20.36
C SER A 271 14.25 4.64 -19.11
N LEU A 272 13.70 3.43 -19.18
CA LEU A 272 13.14 2.76 -18.00
C LEU A 272 14.23 2.47 -16.95
N ASP A 273 15.40 1.98 -17.36
CA ASP A 273 16.53 1.78 -16.44
C ASP A 273 17.00 3.13 -15.83
N ALA A 274 16.98 4.21 -16.61
CA ALA A 274 17.37 5.54 -16.14
C ALA A 274 16.40 6.17 -15.13
N LEU A 275 15.10 5.82 -15.15
CA LEU A 275 14.13 6.29 -14.14
C LEU A 275 14.46 5.80 -12.73
N TYR A 276 15.14 4.65 -12.61
CA TYR A 276 15.53 4.04 -11.33
C TYR A 276 16.98 4.38 -10.92
N ASP A 277 17.70 5.13 -11.73
CA ASP A 277 19.04 5.62 -11.40
C ASP A 277 18.99 7.05 -10.85
N ALA A 278 19.18 7.21 -9.55
CA ALA A 278 19.18 8.51 -8.86
C ALA A 278 20.26 9.49 -9.41
N ASN A 279 21.26 9.01 -10.11
CA ASN A 279 22.30 9.86 -10.74
C ASN A 279 21.92 10.31 -12.15
N SER A 280 20.96 9.63 -12.80
CA SER A 280 20.50 9.98 -14.14
C SER A 280 19.69 11.28 -14.14
N GLN A 281 19.61 11.92 -15.30
CA GLN A 281 18.76 13.10 -15.47
C GLN A 281 17.27 12.75 -15.34
N LEU A 282 16.84 11.62 -15.94
CA LEU A 282 15.44 11.18 -15.85
C LEU A 282 15.05 10.79 -14.42
N GLY A 283 15.95 10.08 -13.69
CA GLY A 283 15.71 9.72 -12.30
C GLY A 283 15.52 10.94 -11.40
N LYS A 284 16.36 11.97 -11.55
CA LYS A 284 16.20 13.22 -10.78
C LYS A 284 14.88 13.94 -11.10
N LEU A 285 14.56 14.07 -12.39
CA LEU A 285 13.34 14.75 -12.81
C LEU A 285 12.07 14.04 -12.34
N ILE A 286 12.04 12.70 -12.37
CA ILE A 286 10.86 11.95 -11.94
C ILE A 286 10.66 12.05 -10.43
N GLU A 287 11.74 11.93 -9.64
CA GLU A 287 11.71 12.10 -8.19
C GLU A 287 11.23 13.50 -7.79
N ASP A 288 11.76 14.54 -8.41
CA ASP A 288 11.34 15.92 -8.17
C ASP A 288 9.84 16.12 -8.46
N ASN A 289 9.30 15.50 -9.51
CA ASN A 289 7.88 15.61 -9.84
C ASN A 289 7.00 14.82 -8.89
N VAL A 290 7.43 13.64 -8.45
CA VAL A 290 6.72 12.86 -7.40
C VAL A 290 6.66 13.64 -6.09
N LEU A 291 7.77 14.26 -5.69
CA LEU A 291 7.81 15.10 -4.48
C LEU A 291 6.88 16.32 -4.58
N LYS A 292 6.88 17.01 -5.74
CA LYS A 292 6.03 18.21 -5.95
C LYS A 292 4.54 17.90 -5.92
N LEU A 293 4.12 16.79 -6.52
CA LEU A 293 2.71 16.42 -6.66
C LEU A 293 2.18 15.60 -5.47
N GLY A 294 3.08 15.09 -4.64
CA GLY A 294 2.73 14.22 -3.52
C GLY A 294 2.47 12.76 -3.94
N LYS A 295 3.18 11.85 -3.27
CA LYS A 295 3.14 10.42 -3.59
C LYS A 295 1.73 9.83 -3.43
N ASP A 296 1.03 10.18 -2.34
CA ASP A 296 -0.30 9.65 -2.04
C ASP A 296 -1.37 10.19 -3.00
N ASP A 297 -1.29 11.46 -3.39
CA ASP A 297 -2.20 12.05 -4.37
C ASP A 297 -2.05 11.42 -5.76
N LEU A 298 -0.80 11.20 -6.19
CA LEU A 298 -0.51 10.48 -7.43
C LEU A 298 -1.04 9.05 -7.38
N GLU A 299 -0.79 8.31 -6.31
CA GLU A 299 -1.30 6.95 -6.11
C GLU A 299 -2.82 6.90 -6.21
N ASN A 300 -3.52 7.75 -5.45
CA ASN A 300 -4.97 7.79 -5.42
C ASN A 300 -5.56 8.13 -6.78
N LYS A 301 -5.01 9.13 -7.47
CA LYS A 301 -5.45 9.51 -8.81
C LYS A 301 -5.22 8.40 -9.84
N PHE A 302 -4.06 7.74 -9.80
CA PHE A 302 -3.76 6.60 -10.67
C PHE A 302 -4.76 5.46 -10.47
N VAL A 303 -4.97 5.05 -9.23
CA VAL A 303 -5.89 3.95 -8.90
C VAL A 303 -7.32 4.32 -9.30
N ALA A 304 -7.76 5.54 -9.08
CA ALA A 304 -9.09 5.99 -9.49
C ALA A 304 -9.31 5.85 -11.01
N VAL A 305 -8.29 6.09 -11.83
CA VAL A 305 -8.39 5.88 -13.29
C VAL A 305 -8.51 4.39 -13.64
N PHE A 306 -7.78 3.50 -12.95
CA PHE A 306 -7.96 2.05 -13.13
C PHE A 306 -9.37 1.59 -12.73
N ASP A 307 -9.93 2.14 -11.65
CA ASP A 307 -11.30 1.86 -11.22
C ASP A 307 -12.32 2.36 -12.26
N GLN A 308 -12.13 3.55 -12.82
CA GLN A 308 -12.96 4.07 -13.91
C GLN A 308 -12.92 3.14 -15.12
N ILE A 309 -11.74 2.69 -15.56
CA ILE A 309 -11.58 1.76 -16.67
C ILE A 309 -12.30 0.44 -16.38
N SER A 310 -12.15 -0.09 -15.17
CA SER A 310 -12.86 -1.30 -14.75
C SER A 310 -14.38 -1.11 -14.82
N ASN A 311 -14.90 0.03 -14.35
CA ASN A 311 -16.32 0.34 -14.38
C ASN A 311 -16.85 0.54 -15.80
N ILE A 312 -16.08 1.15 -16.71
CA ILE A 312 -16.42 1.31 -18.12
C ILE A 312 -16.67 -0.07 -18.77
N PHE A 313 -15.74 -1.00 -18.59
CA PHE A 313 -15.87 -2.32 -19.23
C PHE A 313 -16.82 -3.27 -18.49
N ASN A 314 -17.00 -3.13 -17.17
CA ASN A 314 -18.03 -3.83 -16.42
C ASN A 314 -19.44 -3.41 -16.85
N ALA A 315 -19.67 -2.13 -17.19
CA ALA A 315 -20.98 -1.64 -17.62
C ALA A 315 -21.47 -2.28 -18.94
N VAL A 316 -20.55 -2.82 -19.74
CA VAL A 316 -20.85 -3.50 -21.01
C VAL A 316 -20.58 -5.01 -20.95
N ASP A 317 -20.41 -5.55 -19.74
CA ASP A 317 -20.10 -6.97 -19.48
C ASP A 317 -18.97 -7.51 -20.37
N SER A 318 -17.88 -6.74 -20.48
CA SER A 318 -16.75 -7.06 -21.35
C SER A 318 -15.42 -6.70 -20.68
N ASN A 319 -14.33 -6.89 -21.39
CA ASN A 319 -13.00 -6.44 -20.99
C ASN A 319 -12.38 -5.57 -22.09
N PHE A 320 -11.27 -4.91 -21.76
CA PHE A 320 -10.59 -3.98 -22.68
C PHE A 320 -10.27 -4.63 -24.03
N SER A 321 -9.68 -5.82 -24.02
CA SER A 321 -9.24 -6.50 -25.24
C SER A 321 -10.40 -6.93 -26.10
N ASP A 322 -11.40 -7.59 -25.53
CA ASP A 322 -12.55 -8.09 -26.27
C ASP A 322 -13.43 -6.96 -26.81
N TRP A 323 -13.62 -5.90 -26.00
CA TRP A 323 -14.46 -4.78 -26.40
C TRP A 323 -13.88 -3.96 -27.55
N ILE A 324 -12.58 -3.68 -27.51
CA ILE A 324 -11.92 -2.83 -28.54
C ILE A 324 -11.54 -3.64 -29.78
N PHE A 325 -11.09 -4.89 -29.61
CA PHE A 325 -10.51 -5.69 -30.69
C PHE A 325 -11.37 -6.89 -31.12
N ASP A 326 -12.66 -6.90 -30.74
CA ASP A 326 -13.64 -7.96 -31.09
C ASP A 326 -13.14 -9.39 -30.80
N GLY A 327 -12.46 -9.59 -29.67
CA GLY A 327 -11.95 -10.88 -29.23
C GLY A 327 -10.77 -11.44 -30.02
N GLN A 328 -10.07 -10.61 -30.79
CA GLN A 328 -8.83 -11.03 -31.45
C GLN A 328 -7.76 -11.37 -30.41
N LYS A 329 -7.27 -12.62 -30.45
CA LYS A 329 -6.33 -13.12 -29.42
C LYS A 329 -4.92 -12.56 -29.53
N THR A 330 -4.47 -12.17 -30.74
CA THR A 330 -3.08 -11.71 -30.96
C THR A 330 -3.10 -10.29 -31.49
N ILE A 331 -3.01 -9.33 -30.57
CA ILE A 331 -2.94 -7.89 -30.88
C ILE A 331 -1.54 -7.39 -30.52
N LYS A 332 -0.86 -6.79 -31.48
CA LYS A 332 0.42 -6.08 -31.23
C LYS A 332 0.14 -4.76 -30.52
N ASN A 333 1.11 -4.30 -29.74
CA ASN A 333 1.06 -2.98 -29.08
C ASN A 333 -0.20 -2.73 -28.22
N LYS A 334 -0.81 -3.80 -27.67
CA LYS A 334 -2.00 -3.71 -26.81
C LYS A 334 -1.75 -2.84 -25.58
N ASP A 335 -0.57 -2.93 -25.00
CA ASP A 335 -0.12 -2.09 -23.88
C ASP A 335 -0.03 -0.60 -24.25
N ILE A 336 0.34 -0.29 -25.50
CA ILE A 336 0.35 1.10 -25.99
C ILE A 336 -1.10 1.62 -26.16
N CYS A 337 -2.00 0.80 -26.73
CA CYS A 337 -3.43 1.15 -26.82
C CYS A 337 -4.04 1.42 -25.44
N PHE A 338 -3.70 0.59 -24.46
CA PHE A 338 -4.12 0.80 -23.07
C PHE A 338 -3.54 2.10 -22.51
N SER A 339 -2.27 2.40 -22.78
CA SER A 339 -1.64 3.64 -22.32
C SER A 339 -2.32 4.89 -22.89
N ILE A 340 -2.75 4.86 -24.15
CA ILE A 340 -3.53 5.95 -24.78
C ILE A 340 -4.84 6.19 -24.02
N LEU A 341 -5.60 5.12 -23.74
CA LEU A 341 -6.84 5.22 -22.98
C LEU A 341 -6.60 5.74 -21.57
N PHE A 342 -5.61 5.18 -20.88
CA PHE A 342 -5.27 5.57 -19.52
C PHE A 342 -4.87 7.05 -19.43
N CYS A 343 -3.97 7.52 -20.31
CA CYS A 343 -3.50 8.90 -20.30
C CYS A 343 -4.64 9.90 -20.64
N ALA A 344 -5.54 9.55 -21.56
CA ALA A 344 -6.70 10.38 -21.86
C ALA A 344 -7.65 10.53 -20.68
N LEU A 345 -7.96 9.42 -20.00
CA LEU A 345 -8.82 9.43 -18.79
C LEU A 345 -8.13 10.09 -17.60
N TYR A 346 -6.83 9.86 -17.42
CA TYR A 346 -6.05 10.51 -16.36
C TYR A 346 -6.12 12.04 -16.50
N ARG A 347 -5.90 12.56 -17.69
CA ARG A 347 -5.98 14.00 -17.97
C ARG A 347 -7.39 14.55 -17.73
N LEU A 348 -8.44 13.83 -18.16
CA LEU A 348 -9.82 14.23 -17.89
C LEU A 348 -10.13 14.25 -16.39
N THR A 349 -9.67 13.26 -15.66
CA THR A 349 -9.79 13.21 -14.19
C THR A 349 -9.04 14.36 -13.52
N ASP A 350 -7.84 14.68 -14.02
CA ASP A 350 -7.03 15.81 -13.54
C ASP A 350 -7.72 17.15 -13.77
N GLU A 351 -8.44 17.29 -14.89
CA GLU A 351 -9.26 18.48 -15.24
C GLU A 351 -10.66 18.46 -14.57
N SER A 352 -10.90 17.57 -13.60
CA SER A 352 -12.16 17.42 -12.83
C SER A 352 -13.36 16.98 -13.67
N TYR A 353 -13.13 16.17 -14.72
CA TYR A 353 -14.21 15.49 -15.41
C TYR A 353 -14.57 14.17 -14.74
N THR A 354 -15.87 13.85 -14.66
CA THR A 354 -16.40 12.61 -14.10
C THR A 354 -17.31 11.89 -15.08
N ILE A 355 -17.39 10.58 -14.94
CA ILE A 355 -18.24 9.71 -15.75
C ILE A 355 -19.57 9.54 -15.01
N ASP A 356 -20.67 9.98 -15.63
CA ASP A 356 -22.03 9.74 -15.16
C ASP A 356 -22.68 8.51 -15.81
N ASN A 357 -22.27 8.20 -17.04
CA ASN A 357 -22.77 7.05 -17.78
C ASN A 357 -21.62 6.24 -18.39
N TYR A 358 -21.26 5.16 -17.73
CA TYR A 358 -20.15 4.27 -18.14
C TYR A 358 -20.41 3.56 -19.46
N GLU A 359 -21.67 3.17 -19.78
CA GLU A 359 -22.01 2.51 -21.05
C GLU A 359 -21.78 3.45 -22.24
N ASN A 360 -22.17 4.72 -22.12
CA ASN A 360 -21.96 5.73 -23.15
C ASN A 360 -20.46 5.95 -23.41
N VAL A 361 -19.63 5.95 -22.37
CA VAL A 361 -18.18 6.07 -22.50
C VAL A 361 -17.59 4.82 -23.15
N ALA A 362 -18.04 3.62 -22.77
CA ALA A 362 -17.60 2.37 -23.40
C ALA A 362 -17.93 2.36 -24.90
N LEU A 363 -19.13 2.80 -25.30
CA LEU A 363 -19.52 2.92 -26.71
C LEU A 363 -18.68 3.97 -27.46
N ALA A 364 -18.37 5.10 -26.84
CA ALA A 364 -17.50 6.12 -27.41
C ALA A 364 -16.09 5.56 -27.68
N ILE A 365 -15.52 4.81 -26.72
CA ILE A 365 -14.22 4.15 -26.89
C ILE A 365 -14.28 3.13 -28.04
N LYS A 366 -15.34 2.33 -28.15
CA LYS A 366 -15.50 1.39 -29.27
C LYS A 366 -15.59 2.07 -30.63
N ASN A 367 -16.30 3.19 -30.71
CA ASN A 367 -16.42 3.99 -31.92
C ASN A 367 -15.10 4.71 -32.29
N ALA A 368 -14.20 4.89 -31.34
CA ALA A 368 -12.85 5.42 -31.54
C ALA A 368 -11.84 4.35 -32.01
N ARG A 369 -12.30 3.19 -32.48
CA ARG A 369 -11.44 2.07 -32.90
C ARG A 369 -10.33 2.49 -33.86
N ASN A 370 -10.59 3.41 -34.80
CA ASN A 370 -9.58 3.93 -35.72
C ASN A 370 -8.36 4.52 -35.00
N THR A 371 -8.54 5.06 -33.81
CA THR A 371 -7.47 5.55 -32.93
C THR A 371 -6.51 4.42 -32.53
N PHE A 372 -7.02 3.22 -32.32
CA PHE A 372 -6.22 2.06 -31.91
C PHE A 372 -5.69 1.27 -33.12
N ASP A 373 -6.43 1.22 -34.23
CA ASP A 373 -6.05 0.46 -35.44
C ASP A 373 -4.73 0.94 -36.03
N THR A 374 -4.45 2.24 -36.04
CA THR A 374 -3.18 2.80 -36.47
C THR A 374 -2.00 2.29 -35.61
N VAL A 375 -2.21 2.19 -34.31
CA VAL A 375 -1.20 1.72 -33.34
C VAL A 375 -0.94 0.23 -33.48
N VAL A 376 -2.00 -0.60 -33.60
CA VAL A 376 -1.85 -2.08 -33.67
C VAL A 376 -1.28 -2.54 -35.00
N THR A 377 -1.48 -1.80 -36.08
CA THR A 377 -0.96 -2.15 -37.43
C THR A 377 0.48 -1.67 -37.63
N SER A 378 0.96 -0.73 -36.82
CA SER A 378 2.32 -0.18 -36.93
C SER A 378 3.38 -1.19 -36.49
N ALA A 379 4.42 -1.37 -37.31
CA ALA A 379 5.58 -2.17 -36.96
C ALA A 379 6.41 -1.54 -35.85
N LYS A 380 6.43 -0.19 -35.82
CA LYS A 380 7.06 0.63 -34.79
C LYS A 380 6.18 1.87 -34.57
N VAL A 381 5.66 2.00 -33.36
CA VAL A 381 4.83 3.15 -32.98
C VAL A 381 5.75 4.29 -32.54
N ASP A 382 5.58 5.47 -33.14
CA ASP A 382 6.32 6.66 -32.72
C ASP A 382 5.59 7.38 -31.59
N TYR A 383 6.34 8.10 -30.78
CA TYR A 383 5.80 8.87 -29.67
C TYR A 383 4.81 9.96 -30.12
N SER A 384 5.11 10.62 -31.23
CA SER A 384 4.22 11.64 -31.82
C SER A 384 2.84 11.04 -32.16
N GLU A 385 2.81 9.80 -32.62
CA GLU A 385 1.57 9.07 -32.91
C GLU A 385 0.80 8.76 -31.63
N ILE A 386 1.47 8.26 -30.58
CA ILE A 386 0.86 8.01 -29.27
C ILE A 386 0.24 9.29 -28.72
N SER A 387 0.98 10.40 -28.76
CA SER A 387 0.51 11.71 -28.29
C SER A 387 -0.71 12.18 -29.07
N THR A 388 -0.68 12.07 -30.42
CA THR A 388 -1.80 12.44 -31.30
C THR A 388 -3.04 11.59 -31.01
N GLN A 389 -2.87 10.27 -30.87
CA GLN A 389 -4.00 9.38 -30.58
C GLN A 389 -4.56 9.58 -29.17
N THR A 390 -3.72 9.92 -28.20
CA THR A 390 -4.15 10.31 -26.85
C THR A 390 -4.99 11.59 -26.87
N GLU A 391 -4.57 12.61 -27.63
CA GLU A 391 -5.32 13.87 -27.80
C GLU A 391 -6.67 13.64 -28.50
N ASN A 392 -6.69 12.83 -29.56
CA ASN A 392 -7.92 12.47 -30.27
C ASN A 392 -8.93 11.79 -29.32
N LEU A 393 -8.46 10.83 -28.54
CA LEU A 393 -9.32 10.11 -27.58
C LEU A 393 -9.76 11.02 -26.43
N TYR A 394 -8.87 11.86 -25.91
CA TYR A 394 -9.20 12.85 -24.89
C TYR A 394 -10.32 13.78 -25.36
N CYS A 395 -10.20 14.39 -26.57
CA CYS A 395 -11.22 15.27 -27.11
C CYS A 395 -12.57 14.55 -27.28
N LEU A 396 -12.55 13.32 -27.79
CA LEU A 396 -13.77 12.52 -27.98
C LEU A 396 -14.45 12.16 -26.64
N LEU A 397 -13.67 11.79 -25.63
CA LEU A 397 -14.22 11.43 -24.33
C LEU A 397 -14.69 12.65 -23.53
N LYS A 398 -14.04 13.79 -23.69
CA LYS A 398 -14.40 15.05 -23.02
C LYS A 398 -15.88 15.42 -23.22
N ASP A 399 -16.39 15.20 -24.44
CA ASP A 399 -17.80 15.47 -24.77
C ASP A 399 -18.80 14.46 -24.14
N LYS A 400 -18.30 13.38 -23.57
CA LYS A 400 -19.09 12.30 -22.94
C LYS A 400 -19.02 12.32 -21.42
N LEU A 401 -18.17 13.16 -20.85
CA LEU A 401 -17.99 13.31 -19.41
C LEU A 401 -18.57 14.65 -18.95
N ILE A 402 -18.94 14.70 -17.67
CA ILE A 402 -19.43 15.91 -17.05
C ILE A 402 -18.26 16.58 -16.33
N LYS A 403 -17.99 17.84 -16.68
CA LYS A 403 -17.07 18.65 -15.92
C LYS A 403 -17.71 18.99 -14.57
N GLN A 404 -17.17 18.45 -13.50
CA GLN A 404 -17.52 18.95 -12.18
C GLN A 404 -16.98 20.38 -12.09
N ILE A 405 -17.88 21.33 -11.99
CA ILE A 405 -17.52 22.66 -11.53
C ILE A 405 -17.22 22.47 -10.04
N THR A 406 -15.98 22.16 -9.70
CA THR A 406 -15.52 22.26 -8.32
C THR A 406 -15.57 23.73 -7.96
N VAL A 407 -16.67 24.09 -7.33
CA VAL A 407 -16.64 25.21 -6.40
C VAL A 407 -15.76 24.70 -5.26
N ASN A 408 -14.55 25.15 -5.24
CA ASN A 408 -13.44 24.93 -4.31
C ASN A 408 -12.38 23.92 -4.78
N GLU A 409 -11.22 24.43 -5.01
CA GLU A 409 -9.97 23.76 -4.68
C GLU A 409 -10.20 23.01 -3.35
N VAL A 410 -10.08 21.67 -3.36
CA VAL A 410 -10.03 20.91 -2.11
C VAL A 410 -8.90 21.55 -1.31
N SER A 411 -9.24 22.21 -0.22
CA SER A 411 -8.25 23.00 0.51
C SER A 411 -7.15 22.05 0.98
N GLU A 412 -5.93 22.53 1.07
CA GLU A 412 -4.79 21.74 1.57
C GLU A 412 -5.14 21.11 2.94
N ILE A 413 -5.96 21.79 3.70
CA ILE A 413 -6.48 21.37 5.00
C ILE A 413 -7.46 20.20 4.88
N GLU A 414 -8.33 20.20 3.89
CA GLU A 414 -9.28 19.09 3.64
C GLU A 414 -8.52 17.80 3.28
N ARG A 415 -7.46 17.89 2.45
CA ARG A 415 -6.55 16.77 2.16
C ARG A 415 -5.83 16.29 3.41
N GLU A 416 -5.42 17.20 4.27
CA GLU A 416 -4.75 16.86 5.53
C GLU A 416 -5.70 16.14 6.48
N ILE A 417 -6.95 16.59 6.59
CA ILE A 417 -7.98 15.90 7.40
C ILE A 417 -8.25 14.50 6.84
N ASP A 418 -8.42 14.35 5.51
CA ASP A 418 -8.59 13.04 4.86
C ASP A 418 -7.40 12.11 5.14
N ARG A 419 -6.18 12.62 5.02
CA ARG A 419 -4.96 11.89 5.34
C ARG A 419 -4.98 11.38 6.78
N ARG A 420 -5.35 12.23 7.72
CA ARG A 420 -5.40 11.88 9.15
C ARG A 420 -6.50 10.87 9.45
N LEU A 421 -7.67 10.97 8.85
CA LEU A 421 -8.77 9.99 8.99
C LEU A 421 -8.37 8.62 8.43
N LYS A 422 -7.72 8.58 7.29
CA LYS A 422 -7.31 7.35 6.61
C LYS A 422 -6.29 6.53 7.38
N TYR A 423 -5.41 7.22 8.11
CA TYR A 423 -4.37 6.59 8.93
C TYR A 423 -4.73 6.47 10.42
N SER A 424 -5.95 6.83 10.81
CA SER A 424 -6.40 6.93 12.20
C SER A 424 -7.08 5.67 12.76
N SER A 425 -6.85 4.48 12.19
CA SER A 425 -7.24 3.23 12.89
C SER A 425 -6.53 3.09 14.27
N ILE A 426 -5.55 3.97 14.53
CA ILE A 426 -4.96 4.23 15.84
C ILE A 426 -4.83 5.75 15.93
N GLU A 427 -5.57 6.41 16.83
CA GLU A 427 -5.39 7.83 17.14
C GLU A 427 -3.91 8.12 17.34
N ARG A 428 -3.38 9.05 16.53
CA ARG A 428 -1.97 9.42 16.61
C ARG A 428 -1.80 10.47 17.69
N GLN A 429 -0.60 10.58 18.24
CA GLN A 429 -0.25 11.61 19.25
C GLN A 429 -0.65 13.02 18.83
N MET A 430 -0.65 13.32 17.53
CA MET A 430 -0.86 14.66 16.97
C MET A 430 -2.24 14.86 16.32
N THR A 431 -3.22 13.95 16.55
CA THR A 431 -4.57 14.08 15.96
C THR A 431 -5.64 13.68 16.98
N GLU A 432 -6.70 14.47 17.05
CA GLU A 432 -7.88 14.22 17.89
C GLU A 432 -9.14 14.60 17.13
N PHE A 433 -10.18 13.77 17.19
CA PHE A 433 -11.49 14.06 16.60
C PHE A 433 -12.52 14.25 17.70
N LYS A 434 -13.39 15.26 17.55
CA LYS A 434 -14.50 15.54 18.45
C LYS A 434 -15.78 15.73 17.66
N ILE A 435 -16.82 15.01 18.03
CA ILE A 435 -18.09 15.15 17.33
C ILE A 435 -18.77 16.48 17.61
N ALA A 436 -18.64 16.99 18.83
CA ALA A 436 -19.29 18.20 19.31
C ALA A 436 -18.59 18.71 20.58
N VAL A 437 -18.82 19.96 20.93
CA VAL A 437 -18.29 20.59 22.17
C VAL A 437 -19.38 21.18 23.06
N SER A 438 -20.65 20.84 22.82
CA SER A 438 -21.76 21.38 23.55
C SER A 438 -22.22 20.52 24.72
N ASP A 439 -22.77 21.20 25.72
CA ASP A 439 -23.67 20.61 26.70
C ASP A 439 -25.12 20.81 26.20
N HIS A 440 -25.66 19.77 25.59
CA HIS A 440 -27.02 19.83 25.02
C HIS A 440 -28.11 20.08 26.05
N LYS A 441 -27.88 19.76 27.34
CA LYS A 441 -28.83 20.02 28.43
C LYS A 441 -28.80 21.50 28.86
N ALA A 442 -27.61 22.09 28.86
CA ALA A 442 -27.40 23.47 29.24
C ALA A 442 -27.54 24.47 28.08
N ASN A 443 -27.65 23.98 26.84
CA ASN A 443 -27.76 24.75 25.60
C ASN A 443 -26.60 25.76 25.43
N ARG A 444 -25.39 25.35 25.74
CA ARG A 444 -24.14 26.14 25.67
C ARG A 444 -22.94 25.24 25.41
N LEU A 445 -21.77 25.84 25.15
CA LEU A 445 -20.50 25.09 25.15
C LEU A 445 -20.31 24.40 26.50
N SER A 446 -19.85 23.17 26.46
CA SER A 446 -19.51 22.39 27.65
C SER A 446 -18.15 22.84 28.20
N PRO A 447 -18.08 23.43 29.41
CA PRO A 447 -16.79 23.79 29.98
C PRO A 447 -15.85 22.60 30.09
N HIS A 448 -16.38 21.44 30.42
CA HIS A 448 -15.60 20.22 30.52
C HIS A 448 -15.03 19.73 29.16
N CYS A 449 -15.82 19.82 28.06
CA CYS A 449 -15.33 19.48 26.73
C CYS A 449 -14.25 20.47 26.28
N MET A 450 -14.42 21.76 26.55
CA MET A 450 -13.42 22.78 26.24
C MET A 450 -12.12 22.57 27.02
N GLU A 451 -12.21 22.30 28.33
CA GLU A 451 -11.07 21.99 29.16
C GLU A 451 -10.26 20.80 28.62
N ARG A 452 -10.95 19.71 28.19
CA ARG A 452 -10.29 18.55 27.58
C ARG A 452 -9.62 18.88 26.24
N ILE A 453 -10.20 19.77 25.43
CA ILE A 453 -9.59 20.27 24.21
C ILE A 453 -8.32 21.06 24.53
N GLU A 454 -8.37 21.94 25.52
CA GLU A 454 -7.24 22.77 25.95
C GLU A 454 -6.10 21.92 26.51
N GLU A 455 -6.40 20.93 27.37
CA GLU A 455 -5.44 19.94 27.85
C GLU A 455 -4.78 19.17 26.68
N THR A 456 -5.56 18.79 25.67
CA THR A 456 -5.08 18.05 24.50
C THR A 456 -4.20 18.93 23.61
N LEU A 457 -4.55 20.19 23.38
CA LEU A 457 -3.72 21.15 22.65
C LEU A 457 -2.36 21.36 23.35
N VAL A 458 -2.37 21.51 24.68
CA VAL A 458 -1.15 21.63 25.49
C VAL A 458 -0.32 20.34 25.41
N ALA A 459 -0.96 19.19 25.51
CA ALA A 459 -0.27 17.91 25.44
C ALA A 459 0.38 17.67 24.08
N MET A 460 -0.29 18.06 22.98
CA MET A 460 0.28 18.02 21.63
C MET A 460 1.46 18.99 21.48
N ALA A 461 1.39 20.20 22.06
CA ALA A 461 2.50 21.15 22.05
C ALA A 461 3.73 20.66 22.81
N ASN A 462 3.57 19.74 23.75
CA ASN A 462 4.66 19.17 24.57
C ASN A 462 5.25 17.87 23.98
N VAL A 463 4.82 17.41 22.80
CA VAL A 463 5.43 16.26 22.14
C VAL A 463 6.85 16.61 21.69
N GLU A 464 7.82 15.75 22.04
CA GLU A 464 9.21 15.90 21.61
C GLU A 464 9.33 15.48 20.13
N ASP A 465 10.00 16.33 19.33
CA ASP A 465 10.24 16.12 17.89
C ASP A 465 8.97 15.71 17.08
N PRO A 466 7.91 16.55 17.09
CA PRO A 466 6.70 16.24 16.35
C PRO A 466 6.99 16.25 14.84
N THR A 467 6.58 15.21 14.14
CA THR A 467 6.71 15.11 12.67
C THR A 467 5.68 15.97 11.94
N GLU A 468 4.65 16.42 12.65
CA GLU A 468 3.54 17.22 12.10
C GLU A 468 2.94 18.11 13.21
N MET A 469 2.19 19.16 12.83
CA MET A 469 1.44 19.97 13.79
C MET A 469 0.31 19.16 14.44
N GLY A 470 0.05 19.42 15.72
CA GLY A 470 -1.13 18.90 16.41
C GLY A 470 -2.41 19.46 15.78
N MET A 471 -3.42 18.61 15.60
CA MET A 471 -4.69 18.98 14.99
C MET A 471 -5.85 18.38 15.77
N ILE A 472 -6.81 19.22 16.16
CA ILE A 472 -8.11 18.78 16.69
C ILE A 472 -9.18 19.20 15.69
N VAL A 473 -9.99 18.24 15.22
CA VAL A 473 -11.09 18.51 14.31
C VAL A 473 -12.41 18.27 15.03
N ILE A 474 -13.26 19.31 15.08
CA ILE A 474 -14.59 19.27 15.68
C ILE A 474 -15.64 19.13 14.57
N GLY A 475 -16.58 18.23 14.74
CA GLY A 475 -17.59 17.86 13.75
C GLY A 475 -17.36 16.48 13.13
N ILE A 476 -16.48 15.66 13.74
CA ILE A 476 -16.19 14.28 13.32
C ILE A 476 -16.29 13.35 14.52
N ALA A 477 -17.05 12.27 14.40
CA ALA A 477 -17.09 11.19 15.40
C ALA A 477 -16.12 10.07 15.01
N ASP A 478 -15.34 9.63 15.96
CA ASP A 478 -14.40 8.53 15.87
C ASP A 478 -15.05 7.14 16.01
N ASN A 479 -16.28 7.09 16.54
CA ASN A 479 -17.00 5.84 16.74
C ASN A 479 -18.52 5.99 16.55
N LYS A 480 -19.17 4.84 16.38
CA LYS A 480 -20.61 4.77 16.11
C LYS A 480 -21.46 5.23 17.30
N ASP A 481 -21.04 4.96 18.52
CA ASP A 481 -21.83 5.30 19.72
C ASP A 481 -21.94 6.81 19.89
N ALA A 482 -20.84 7.54 19.65
CA ALA A 482 -20.83 9.00 19.64
C ALA A 482 -21.74 9.55 18.54
N TYR A 483 -21.70 8.96 17.34
CA TYR A 483 -22.61 9.33 16.24
C TYR A 483 -24.08 9.05 16.58
N ASP A 484 -24.42 7.88 17.13
CA ASP A 484 -25.80 7.54 17.47
C ASP A 484 -26.35 8.46 18.57
N ALA A 485 -25.53 8.85 19.56
CA ALA A 485 -25.87 9.85 20.56
C ALA A 485 -26.13 11.23 19.92
N TRP A 486 -25.27 11.70 19.02
CA TRP A 486 -25.43 12.96 18.30
C TRP A 486 -26.69 12.93 17.42
N LYS A 487 -26.92 11.84 16.69
CA LYS A 487 -28.09 11.63 15.83
C LYS A 487 -29.41 11.69 16.62
N SER A 488 -29.41 11.21 17.85
CA SER A 488 -30.59 11.28 18.74
C SER A 488 -30.97 12.70 19.11
N VAL A 489 -30.01 13.64 19.09
CA VAL A 489 -30.18 15.05 19.45
C VAL A 489 -30.55 15.91 18.24
N TYR A 490 -29.91 15.66 17.09
CA TYR A 490 -30.05 16.53 15.91
C TYR A 490 -30.95 15.96 14.81
N HIS A 491 -31.26 14.65 14.87
CA HIS A 491 -32.11 13.94 13.89
C HIS A 491 -31.58 14.07 12.44
N LYS A 492 -30.28 14.14 12.27
CA LYS A 492 -29.58 14.27 11.00
C LYS A 492 -28.67 13.06 10.72
N ASN A 493 -28.27 12.90 9.47
CA ASN A 493 -27.34 11.87 9.06
C ASN A 493 -25.95 12.47 8.87
N ALA A 494 -24.92 11.73 9.31
CA ALA A 494 -23.54 12.01 9.01
C ALA A 494 -23.15 11.45 7.63
N ILE A 495 -22.04 11.93 7.11
CA ILE A 495 -21.35 11.33 5.97
C ILE A 495 -20.31 10.36 6.54
N LEU A 496 -20.31 9.13 6.06
CA LEU A 496 -19.31 8.13 6.46
C LEU A 496 -18.07 8.32 5.57
N VAL A 497 -16.95 8.66 6.17
CA VAL A 497 -15.64 8.77 5.52
C VAL A 497 -14.71 7.79 6.23
N GLU A 498 -14.23 6.78 5.50
CA GLU A 498 -13.51 5.64 6.08
C GLU A 498 -14.31 4.98 7.22
N GLN A 499 -13.84 5.07 8.47
CA GLN A 499 -14.53 4.52 9.64
C GLN A 499 -15.15 5.62 10.54
N HIS A 500 -15.13 6.88 10.12
CA HIS A 500 -15.52 8.04 10.89
C HIS A 500 -16.83 8.66 10.35
N TYR A 501 -17.62 9.26 11.25
CA TYR A 501 -18.88 9.88 10.91
C TYR A 501 -18.71 11.41 10.91
N VAL A 502 -18.70 12.02 9.73
CA VAL A 502 -18.60 13.47 9.55
C VAL A 502 -19.99 14.09 9.72
N THR A 503 -20.23 14.72 10.86
CA THR A 503 -21.48 15.40 11.21
C THR A 503 -21.43 16.87 10.82
N GLY A 504 -20.25 17.49 10.87
CA GLY A 504 -20.05 18.93 10.82
C GLY A 504 -20.48 19.60 12.13
N ILE A 505 -20.24 20.92 12.19
CA ILE A 505 -20.58 21.78 13.33
C ILE A 505 -21.88 22.58 13.11
N ALA A 506 -22.41 22.62 11.88
CA ALA A 506 -23.51 23.53 11.52
C ALA A 506 -24.78 23.29 12.34
N ASP A 507 -25.19 22.03 12.57
CA ASP A 507 -26.41 21.72 13.34
C ASP A 507 -26.25 22.10 14.81
N GLU A 508 -25.07 21.92 15.41
CA GLU A 508 -24.75 22.35 16.75
C GLU A 508 -24.72 23.89 16.86
N ALA A 509 -24.06 24.56 15.91
CA ALA A 509 -23.96 26.00 15.83
C ALA A 509 -25.31 26.67 15.70
N MET A 510 -26.16 26.17 14.81
CA MET A 510 -27.52 26.69 14.63
C MET A 510 -28.38 26.56 15.89
N LYS A 511 -28.27 25.41 16.56
CA LYS A 511 -29.06 25.14 17.78
C LYS A 511 -28.60 26.02 18.96
N LEU A 512 -27.30 26.23 19.13
CA LEU A 512 -26.74 26.95 20.30
C LEU A 512 -26.69 28.47 20.10
N TYR A 513 -26.31 28.90 18.89
CA TYR A 513 -25.93 30.29 18.63
C TYR A 513 -26.61 30.91 17.40
N GLY A 514 -27.37 30.15 16.63
CA GLY A 514 -28.07 30.63 15.44
C GLY A 514 -27.18 30.78 14.19
N SER A 515 -25.87 30.66 14.29
CA SER A 515 -24.97 30.67 13.14
C SER A 515 -23.59 30.03 13.47
N VAL A 516 -22.90 29.56 12.42
CA VAL A 516 -21.54 29.02 12.52
C VAL A 516 -20.54 30.11 12.93
N ASP A 517 -20.71 31.35 12.46
CA ASP A 517 -19.86 32.48 12.84
C ASP A 517 -19.91 32.78 14.35
N GLN A 518 -21.12 32.79 14.93
CA GLN A 518 -21.28 33.01 16.38
C GLN A 518 -20.74 31.83 17.20
N TYR A 519 -20.91 30.60 16.71
CA TYR A 519 -20.30 29.41 17.32
C TYR A 519 -18.77 29.51 17.33
N PHE A 520 -18.17 29.82 16.18
CA PHE A 520 -16.73 30.04 16.05
C PHE A 520 -16.21 31.08 17.04
N ARG A 521 -16.87 32.25 17.11
CA ARG A 521 -16.52 33.31 18.05
C ARG A 521 -16.62 32.86 19.51
N SER A 522 -17.60 32.02 19.83
CA SER A 522 -17.77 31.51 21.19
C SER A 522 -16.67 30.52 21.58
N VAL A 523 -16.27 29.65 20.64
CA VAL A 523 -15.11 28.74 20.84
C VAL A 523 -13.83 29.58 20.97
N ALA A 524 -13.61 30.55 20.07
CA ALA A 524 -12.45 31.44 20.13
C ALA A 524 -12.40 32.24 21.45
N GLN A 525 -13.55 32.66 21.96
CA GLN A 525 -13.62 33.35 23.27
C GLN A 525 -13.26 32.39 24.42
N SER A 526 -13.74 31.14 24.38
CA SER A 526 -13.36 30.12 25.37
C SER A 526 -11.84 29.88 25.39
N ILE A 527 -11.23 29.75 24.19
CA ILE A 527 -9.78 29.62 24.06
C ILE A 527 -9.06 30.86 24.60
N ARG A 528 -9.55 32.07 24.32
CA ARG A 528 -8.97 33.34 24.81
C ARG A 528 -8.99 33.41 26.34
N ASP A 529 -10.05 32.96 26.96
CA ASP A 529 -10.26 32.97 28.41
C ASP A 529 -9.62 31.77 29.11
N SER A 530 -9.04 30.83 28.33
CA SER A 530 -8.43 29.62 28.84
C SER A 530 -7.17 29.89 29.64
N LYS A 531 -6.76 28.90 30.43
CA LYS A 531 -5.54 28.96 31.26
C LYS A 531 -4.32 28.29 30.61
N MET A 532 -4.33 28.16 29.28
CA MET A 532 -3.17 27.71 28.51
C MET A 532 -2.06 28.76 28.52
N SER A 533 -0.83 28.32 28.27
CA SER A 533 0.31 29.23 28.03
C SER A 533 -0.02 30.25 26.93
N GLU A 534 0.37 31.53 27.13
CA GLU A 534 -0.03 32.64 26.24
C GLU A 534 0.43 32.45 24.79
N ASP A 535 1.65 31.90 24.58
CA ASP A 535 2.19 31.66 23.23
C ASP A 535 1.35 30.63 22.47
N LEU A 536 1.02 29.48 23.11
CA LEU A 536 0.15 28.47 22.52
C LEU A 536 -1.27 29.00 22.26
N LYS A 537 -1.82 29.75 23.22
CA LYS A 537 -3.14 30.39 23.09
C LYS A 537 -3.21 31.31 21.86
N SER A 538 -2.18 32.15 21.71
CA SER A 538 -2.04 33.06 20.57
C SER A 538 -1.93 32.27 19.24
N PHE A 539 -1.13 31.20 19.22
CA PHE A 539 -0.99 30.34 18.07
C PHE A 539 -2.33 29.70 17.67
N VAL A 540 -3.05 29.08 18.61
CA VAL A 540 -4.36 28.46 18.35
C VAL A 540 -5.34 29.46 17.77
N LEU A 541 -5.44 30.66 18.38
CA LEU A 541 -6.37 31.71 17.92
C LEU A 541 -6.05 32.27 16.53
N GLN A 542 -4.75 32.28 16.14
CA GLN A 542 -4.33 32.75 14.83
C GLN A 542 -4.58 31.72 13.72
N HIS A 543 -4.57 30.42 14.03
CA HIS A 543 -4.62 29.35 13.05
C HIS A 543 -5.91 28.54 13.07
N MET A 544 -6.81 28.76 14.07
CA MET A 544 -8.11 28.07 14.06
C MET A 544 -8.98 28.53 12.91
N GLU A 545 -9.67 27.61 12.26
CA GLU A 545 -10.49 27.92 11.10
C GLU A 545 -11.65 26.95 10.90
N VAL A 546 -12.68 27.39 10.17
CA VAL A 546 -13.79 26.55 9.72
C VAL A 546 -13.54 26.15 8.28
N VAL A 547 -13.54 24.85 8.03
CA VAL A 547 -13.23 24.24 6.73
C VAL A 547 -14.44 23.47 6.24
N ASN A 548 -14.73 23.53 4.94
CA ASN A 548 -15.69 22.63 4.33
C ASN A 548 -15.02 21.29 4.07
N PHE A 549 -15.49 20.23 4.74
CA PHE A 549 -14.96 18.88 4.63
C PHE A 549 -16.09 17.94 4.18
N HIS A 550 -15.94 17.37 2.97
CA HIS A 550 -16.99 16.55 2.32
C HIS A 550 -18.40 17.20 2.35
N GLY A 551 -18.48 18.52 2.15
CA GLY A 551 -19.76 19.25 2.18
C GLY A 551 -20.33 19.53 3.57
N LYS A 552 -19.54 19.31 4.62
CA LYS A 552 -19.85 19.65 6.02
C LYS A 552 -18.83 20.65 6.56
N GLU A 553 -19.29 21.68 7.25
CA GLU A 553 -18.39 22.60 7.95
C GLU A 553 -17.85 21.95 9.21
N VAL A 554 -16.52 21.85 9.33
CA VAL A 554 -15.81 21.37 10.53
C VAL A 554 -14.91 22.47 11.08
N LEU A 555 -14.70 22.51 12.39
CA LEU A 555 -13.80 23.46 13.02
C LEU A 555 -12.46 22.78 13.33
N VAL A 556 -11.37 23.37 12.86
CA VAL A 556 -10.00 22.87 13.04
C VAL A 556 -9.25 23.78 14.00
N LEU A 557 -8.62 23.17 15.00
CA LEU A 557 -7.73 23.81 15.95
C LEU A 557 -6.33 23.20 15.79
N TYR A 558 -5.31 24.05 15.75
CA TYR A 558 -3.91 23.62 15.60
C TYR A 558 -3.11 23.83 16.88
N SER A 559 -2.17 22.96 17.13
CA SER A 559 -1.19 23.05 18.19
C SER A 559 0.23 22.89 17.65
N PHE A 560 1.13 23.74 18.12
CA PHE A 560 2.53 23.74 17.71
C PHE A 560 3.44 23.98 18.91
N ARG A 561 4.66 23.42 18.87
CA ARG A 561 5.65 23.58 19.92
C ARG A 561 6.47 24.85 19.73
N GLU A 562 6.33 25.82 20.63
CA GLU A 562 7.22 26.98 20.75
C GLU A 562 8.02 27.00 22.09
N GLY A 563 7.84 25.91 22.88
CA GLY A 563 8.45 25.78 24.21
C GLY A 563 7.65 24.82 25.08
N GLU A 564 7.87 24.86 26.40
CA GLU A 564 7.04 24.10 27.33
C GLU A 564 5.68 24.78 27.48
N SER A 565 4.61 24.08 27.20
CA SER A 565 3.24 24.56 27.32
C SER A 565 2.56 23.99 28.56
N LEU A 566 1.78 24.84 29.26
CA LEU A 566 1.06 24.46 30.47
C LEU A 566 -0.42 24.80 30.34
N PHE A 567 -1.26 24.02 31.03
CA PHE A 567 -2.66 24.35 31.25
C PHE A 567 -2.92 24.42 32.77
N ASN A 568 -3.40 25.57 33.25
CA ASN A 568 -3.62 25.84 34.65
C ASN A 568 -2.39 25.56 35.56
N GLY A 569 -1.18 25.80 35.01
CA GLY A 569 0.09 25.54 35.71
C GLY A 569 0.55 24.07 35.67
N THR A 570 -0.21 23.19 35.05
CA THR A 570 0.08 21.76 34.92
C THR A 570 0.58 21.46 33.53
N LYS A 571 1.62 20.61 33.41
CA LYS A 571 2.13 20.09 32.15
C LYS A 571 1.32 18.85 31.75
N TRP A 572 0.80 18.86 30.55
CA TRP A 572 0.11 17.72 29.94
C TRP A 572 0.96 17.13 28.82
N ILE A 573 0.90 15.81 28.62
CA ILE A 573 1.64 15.09 27.58
C ILE A 573 0.74 14.08 26.89
N ARG A 574 1.15 13.65 25.69
CA ARG A 574 0.46 12.57 24.95
C ARG A 574 1.18 11.24 25.19
N GLU A 575 0.50 10.31 25.86
CA GLU A 575 0.91 8.89 25.93
C GLU A 575 0.08 8.11 24.93
N SER A 576 0.65 7.81 23.76
CA SER A 576 -0.08 7.29 22.60
C SER A 576 -1.20 8.24 22.17
N ASN A 577 -2.47 7.85 22.36
CA ASN A 577 -3.66 8.66 22.06
C ASN A 577 -4.29 9.30 23.32
N ALA A 578 -3.76 9.05 24.50
CA ALA A 578 -4.29 9.60 25.75
C ALA A 578 -3.61 10.90 26.13
N THR A 579 -4.39 11.88 26.61
CA THR A 579 -3.90 13.10 27.24
C THR A 579 -3.80 12.85 28.74
N VAL A 580 -2.59 12.93 29.28
CA VAL A 580 -2.30 12.66 30.71
C VAL A 580 -1.47 13.77 31.33
N GLU A 581 -1.59 13.95 32.64
CA GLU A 581 -0.75 14.87 33.40
C GLU A 581 0.69 14.34 33.47
N ALA A 582 1.69 15.18 33.15
CA ALA A 582 3.09 14.80 33.28
C ALA A 582 3.45 14.63 34.75
N ARG A 583 4.00 13.47 35.11
CA ARG A 583 4.43 13.14 36.48
C ARG A 583 5.76 13.78 36.83
#